data_1f7b32b6d9fba7dc8e1cde5efbeb0213
#
_entry.id   1f7b32b6d9fba7dc8e1cde5efbeb0213
#
_cell.length_a   1.000
_cell.length_b   1.000
_cell.length_c   1.000
_cell.angle_alpha   90.00
_cell.angle_beta   90.00
_cell.angle_gamma   90.00
#
_symmetry.space_group_name_H-M   'P 1'
#
loop_
_entity.id
_entity.type
_entity.pdbx_description
1 polymer ?
#
loop_
_entity_poly.entity_id
_entity_poly.type
_entity_poly.pdbx_seq_one_letter_code
_entity_poly.pdbx_strand_id
1 'polypeptide(L)'
;MYKATQANAPYTDKSMEFVSGFDPDNKWNLQDNETGKAYKICVDIRSGKERMMMKEFNPYKMIYLVGDATPNGWDLGNATPMTSTESPYVFTWTGQLNAGELKFSCDKQSDWNGAWFMSSAPDAEPKGTAEQALFINKSDETLKSQYLTVNVSDLDYKWKITSSGTYTITLDQLNETVTISKN
;
A
#
# COMPACT_ATOMS: atom_id res chain seq x y z
N MET A 1 -0.87 0.86 -27.24
CA MET A 1 -1.30 1.29 -25.89
C MET A 1 -2.19 0.22 -25.26
N TYR A 2 -2.31 0.21 -23.93
CA TYR A 2 -3.30 -0.61 -23.23
C TYR A 2 -4.59 0.19 -23.04
N LYS A 3 -5.74 -0.44 -23.24
CA LYS A 3 -7.07 0.17 -23.14
C LYS A 3 -8.15 -0.84 -22.74
N ALA A 4 -9.33 -0.36 -22.38
CA ALA A 4 -10.50 -1.22 -22.18
C ALA A 4 -10.89 -1.92 -23.50
N THR A 5 -11.45 -3.12 -23.41
CA THR A 5 -11.92 -3.87 -24.59
C THR A 5 -13.22 -3.31 -25.16
N GLN A 6 -13.94 -2.50 -24.38
CA GLN A 6 -15.22 -1.88 -24.78
C GLN A 6 -15.22 -0.38 -24.48
N ALA A 7 -15.97 0.37 -25.30
CA ALA A 7 -16.18 1.80 -25.05
C ALA A 7 -16.98 2.00 -23.75
N ASN A 8 -16.52 2.97 -22.93
CA ASN A 8 -17.17 3.32 -21.66
C ASN A 8 -17.38 2.12 -20.71
N ALA A 9 -16.41 1.20 -20.69
CA ALA A 9 -16.45 0.07 -19.78
C ALA A 9 -16.56 0.59 -18.32
N PRO A 10 -17.38 -0.03 -17.45
CA PRO A 10 -17.40 0.33 -16.04
C PRO A 10 -16.03 0.07 -15.41
N TYR A 11 -15.63 0.85 -14.41
CA TYR A 11 -14.31 0.69 -13.76
C TYR A 11 -14.10 -0.69 -13.12
N THR A 12 -15.18 -1.43 -12.88
CA THR A 12 -15.15 -2.81 -12.37
C THR A 12 -14.83 -3.84 -13.44
N ASP A 13 -14.92 -3.49 -14.75
CA ASP A 13 -14.50 -4.37 -15.83
C ASP A 13 -12.98 -4.45 -15.89
N LYS A 14 -12.46 -5.66 -15.76
CA LYS A 14 -11.02 -5.93 -15.74
C LYS A 14 -10.45 -6.17 -17.13
N SER A 15 -11.29 -6.25 -18.16
CA SER A 15 -10.90 -6.60 -19.52
C SER A 15 -10.05 -5.51 -20.15
N MET A 16 -8.85 -5.87 -20.57
CA MET A 16 -7.85 -4.96 -21.13
C MET A 16 -7.22 -5.59 -22.37
N GLU A 17 -6.91 -4.78 -23.37
CA GLU A 17 -6.20 -5.21 -24.57
C GLU A 17 -5.04 -4.27 -24.91
N PHE A 18 -4.00 -4.81 -25.54
CA PHE A 18 -2.94 -4.02 -26.16
C PHE A 18 -3.24 -3.79 -27.63
N VAL A 19 -3.15 -2.54 -28.08
CA VAL A 19 -3.31 -2.14 -29.49
C VAL A 19 -2.17 -1.24 -29.94
N SER A 20 -1.85 -1.31 -31.23
CA SER A 20 -0.78 -0.49 -31.82
C SER A 20 -1.21 0.95 -32.17
N GLY A 21 -2.51 1.23 -32.19
CA GLY A 21 -3.10 2.53 -32.51
C GLY A 21 -3.97 3.09 -31.39
N PHE A 22 -4.66 4.20 -31.69
CA PHE A 22 -5.57 4.85 -30.75
C PHE A 22 -7.05 4.51 -31.00
N ASP A 23 -7.41 4.07 -32.19
CA ASP A 23 -8.78 3.76 -32.56
C ASP A 23 -9.12 2.27 -32.40
N PRO A 24 -10.30 1.96 -31.85
CA PRO A 24 -11.17 2.85 -31.11
C PRO A 24 -10.55 3.25 -29.76
N ASP A 25 -10.77 4.50 -29.31
CA ASP A 25 -10.29 5.02 -28.03
C ASP A 25 -11.21 4.55 -26.87
N ASN A 26 -11.17 3.26 -26.60
CA ASN A 26 -11.95 2.65 -25.52
C ASN A 26 -11.34 3.03 -24.15
N LYS A 27 -12.19 3.42 -23.23
CA LYS A 27 -11.80 3.88 -21.86
C LYS A 27 -12.69 3.22 -20.82
N TRP A 28 -12.14 3.08 -19.61
CA TRP A 28 -12.96 2.87 -18.43
C TRP A 28 -13.62 4.20 -18.04
N ASN A 29 -14.86 4.13 -17.58
CA ASN A 29 -15.65 5.29 -17.19
C ASN A 29 -16.10 5.18 -15.74
N LEU A 30 -15.94 6.28 -14.99
CA LEU A 30 -16.54 6.46 -13.67
C LEU A 30 -17.88 7.16 -13.83
N GLN A 31 -18.91 6.64 -13.16
CA GLN A 31 -20.19 7.31 -13.06
C GLN A 31 -20.10 8.52 -12.08
N ASP A 32 -21.07 9.43 -12.10
CA ASP A 32 -21.05 10.63 -11.26
C ASP A 32 -20.91 10.31 -9.76
N ASN A 33 -21.58 9.26 -9.29
CA ASN A 33 -21.51 8.81 -7.90
C ASN A 33 -20.20 8.07 -7.55
N GLU A 34 -19.35 7.81 -8.52
CA GLU A 34 -18.04 7.17 -8.40
C GLU A 34 -16.90 8.18 -8.46
N THR A 35 -17.18 9.41 -8.86
CA THR A 35 -16.18 10.49 -8.91
C THR A 35 -15.89 11.06 -7.50
N GLY A 36 -14.77 11.76 -7.37
CA GLY A 36 -14.37 12.39 -6.10
C GLY A 36 -13.91 11.44 -4.99
N LYS A 37 -13.66 10.17 -5.32
CA LYS A 37 -13.18 9.13 -4.41
C LYS A 37 -11.72 8.78 -4.70
N ALA A 38 -11.07 8.10 -3.77
CA ALA A 38 -9.76 7.50 -3.98
C ALA A 38 -9.91 6.06 -4.48
N TYR A 39 -9.00 5.64 -5.36
CA TYR A 39 -8.99 4.28 -5.91
C TYR A 39 -7.59 3.70 -5.91
N LYS A 40 -7.48 2.41 -5.63
CA LYS A 40 -6.30 1.59 -5.92
C LYS A 40 -6.46 1.00 -7.31
N ILE A 41 -5.45 1.22 -8.17
CA ILE A 41 -5.45 0.72 -9.54
C ILE A 41 -4.23 -0.19 -9.72
N CYS A 42 -4.47 -1.39 -10.21
CA CYS A 42 -3.43 -2.34 -10.58
C CYS A 42 -3.59 -2.75 -12.05
N VAL A 43 -2.50 -2.74 -12.80
CA VAL A 43 -2.47 -3.10 -14.22
C VAL A 43 -1.50 -4.26 -14.41
N ASP A 44 -1.98 -5.38 -14.91
CA ASP A 44 -1.16 -6.51 -15.35
C ASP A 44 -0.97 -6.43 -16.86
N ILE A 45 0.26 -6.26 -17.31
CA ILE A 45 0.63 -6.14 -18.72
C ILE A 45 1.36 -7.37 -19.26
N ARG A 46 1.36 -8.47 -18.50
CA ARG A 46 1.97 -9.71 -18.97
C ARG A 46 1.14 -10.31 -20.09
N SER A 47 1.82 -10.77 -21.15
CA SER A 47 1.18 -11.34 -22.34
C SER A 47 0.21 -12.47 -21.97
N GLY A 48 -1.03 -12.37 -22.45
CA GLY A 48 -2.12 -13.32 -22.20
C GLY A 48 -2.72 -13.23 -20.78
N LYS A 49 -2.35 -12.19 -20.00
CA LYS A 49 -2.88 -11.92 -18.65
C LYS A 49 -3.25 -10.44 -18.47
N GLU A 50 -3.33 -9.72 -19.58
CA GLU A 50 -3.60 -8.30 -19.57
C GLU A 50 -4.94 -8.01 -18.87
N ARG A 51 -4.87 -7.20 -17.82
CA ARG A 51 -6.06 -6.77 -17.08
C ARG A 51 -5.81 -5.49 -16.28
N MET A 52 -6.86 -4.74 -16.07
CA MET A 52 -6.92 -3.65 -15.12
C MET A 52 -7.82 -4.03 -13.95
N MET A 53 -7.37 -3.75 -12.74
CA MET A 53 -8.19 -3.86 -11.53
C MET A 53 -8.24 -2.51 -10.85
N MET A 54 -9.43 -2.03 -10.58
CA MET A 54 -9.65 -0.77 -9.88
C MET A 54 -10.64 -1.00 -8.75
N LYS A 55 -10.28 -0.56 -7.55
CA LYS A 55 -11.09 -0.71 -6.35
C LYS A 55 -11.12 0.61 -5.58
N GLU A 56 -12.30 1.03 -5.14
CA GLU A 56 -12.44 2.16 -4.23
C GLU A 56 -11.61 1.93 -2.98
N PHE A 57 -10.82 2.95 -2.61
CA PHE A 57 -9.95 2.95 -1.44
C PHE A 57 -10.52 3.87 -0.37
N ASN A 58 -10.99 3.26 0.71
CA ASN A 58 -11.36 3.99 1.91
C ASN A 58 -10.15 4.01 2.86
N PRO A 59 -9.67 5.21 3.27
CA PRO A 59 -8.49 5.31 4.11
C PRO A 59 -8.73 4.66 5.48
N TYR A 60 -7.71 3.98 5.97
CA TYR A 60 -7.69 3.49 7.34
C TYR A 60 -7.62 4.67 8.30
N LYS A 61 -8.39 4.59 9.38
CA LYS A 61 -8.48 5.67 10.37
C LYS A 61 -7.30 5.71 11.33
N MET A 62 -6.56 4.62 11.42
CA MET A 62 -5.38 4.46 12.29
C MET A 62 -4.32 3.64 11.57
N ILE A 63 -3.07 3.98 11.83
CA ILE A 63 -1.90 3.21 11.40
C ILE A 63 -1.03 2.98 12.65
N TYR A 64 -0.40 1.82 12.73
CA TYR A 64 0.38 1.40 13.89
C TYR A 64 1.76 0.91 13.48
N LEU A 65 2.79 1.31 14.22
CA LEU A 65 4.13 0.75 14.11
C LEU A 65 4.19 -0.61 14.80
N VAL A 66 4.78 -1.59 14.13
CA VAL A 66 4.95 -2.97 14.64
C VAL A 66 6.35 -3.45 14.27
N GLY A 67 7.04 -4.05 15.21
CA GLY A 67 8.39 -4.58 15.02
C GLY A 67 9.31 -4.32 16.20
N ASP A 68 10.37 -5.08 16.33
CA ASP A 68 11.32 -4.98 17.46
C ASP A 68 12.09 -3.65 17.50
N ALA A 69 12.12 -2.90 16.40
CA ALA A 69 12.59 -1.52 16.41
C ALA A 69 11.64 -0.56 17.15
N THR A 70 10.37 -0.92 17.34
CA THR A 70 9.33 -0.02 17.87
C THR A 70 9.18 -0.15 19.39
N PRO A 71 8.55 0.83 20.09
CA PRO A 71 8.40 0.79 21.54
C PRO A 71 7.71 -0.46 22.09
N ASN A 72 6.74 -1.01 21.35
CA ASN A 72 5.94 -2.15 21.80
C ASN A 72 6.29 -3.47 21.07
N GLY A 73 7.34 -3.48 20.26
CA GLY A 73 7.85 -4.68 19.62
C GLY A 73 6.83 -5.32 18.66
N TRP A 74 6.82 -6.65 18.66
CA TRP A 74 5.91 -7.48 17.85
C TRP A 74 4.54 -7.72 18.51
N ASP A 75 4.21 -6.99 19.58
CA ASP A 75 2.89 -7.06 20.21
C ASP A 75 1.86 -6.27 19.40
N LEU A 76 1.19 -6.96 18.48
CA LEU A 76 0.18 -6.35 17.61
C LEU A 76 -1.00 -5.76 18.40
N GLY A 77 -1.38 -6.37 19.53
CA GLY A 77 -2.44 -5.87 20.40
C GLY A 77 -2.13 -4.48 20.95
N ASN A 78 -0.86 -4.25 21.34
CA ASN A 78 -0.36 -2.99 21.89
C ASN A 78 0.48 -2.18 20.87
N ALA A 79 0.36 -2.45 19.57
CA ALA A 79 1.12 -1.76 18.54
C ALA A 79 1.05 -0.24 18.68
N THR A 80 2.19 0.43 18.46
CA THR A 80 2.35 1.88 18.68
C THR A 80 1.55 2.68 17.65
N PRO A 81 0.54 3.48 18.05
CA PRO A 81 -0.25 4.24 17.10
C PRO A 81 0.53 5.42 16.51
N MET A 82 0.28 5.71 15.23
CA MET A 82 0.66 6.96 14.60
C MET A 82 -0.41 8.04 14.85
N THR A 83 -0.03 9.29 14.70
CA THR A 83 -0.93 10.44 14.79
C THR A 83 -1.47 10.79 13.41
N SER A 84 -2.79 10.92 13.28
CA SER A 84 -3.43 11.45 12.07
C SER A 84 -3.09 12.92 11.86
N THR A 85 -3.04 13.35 10.61
CA THR A 85 -2.90 14.76 10.23
C THR A 85 -4.25 15.34 9.80
N GLU A 86 -4.27 16.54 9.24
CA GLU A 86 -5.47 17.10 8.60
C GLU A 86 -5.89 16.31 7.35
N SER A 87 -4.94 15.66 6.68
CA SER A 87 -5.22 14.74 5.59
C SER A 87 -5.67 13.38 6.14
N PRO A 88 -6.79 12.81 5.68
CA PRO A 88 -7.21 11.47 6.09
C PRO A 88 -6.25 10.36 5.61
N TYR A 89 -5.32 10.69 4.74
CA TYR A 89 -4.39 9.73 4.15
C TYR A 89 -3.01 9.73 4.82
N VAL A 90 -2.66 10.80 5.55
CA VAL A 90 -1.30 11.00 6.07
C VAL A 90 -1.24 10.84 7.58
N PHE A 91 -0.30 10.03 8.02
CA PHE A 91 0.00 9.78 9.43
C PHE A 91 1.44 10.12 9.73
N THR A 92 1.68 10.60 10.96
CA THR A 92 3.02 10.93 11.45
C THR A 92 3.29 10.28 12.79
N TRP A 93 4.55 10.06 13.08
CA TRP A 93 5.01 9.62 14.39
C TRP A 93 6.43 10.13 14.64
N THR A 94 6.73 10.52 15.86
CA THR A 94 8.10 10.89 16.29
C THR A 94 8.37 10.24 17.63
N GLY A 95 9.51 9.57 17.73
CA GLY A 95 9.90 8.89 18.97
C GLY A 95 11.18 8.08 18.83
N GLN A 96 11.48 7.30 19.87
CA GLN A 96 12.66 6.43 19.90
C GLN A 96 12.39 5.15 19.13
N LEU A 97 13.29 4.83 18.19
CA LEU A 97 13.43 3.50 17.62
C LEU A 97 14.72 2.85 18.10
N ASN A 98 14.69 1.54 18.26
CA ASN A 98 15.86 0.70 18.45
C ASN A 98 16.40 0.22 17.10
N ALA A 99 17.62 -0.31 17.08
CA ALA A 99 18.04 -1.14 15.95
C ALA A 99 17.15 -2.39 15.91
N GLY A 100 16.63 -2.74 14.72
CA GLY A 100 15.67 -3.83 14.54
C GLY A 100 14.81 -3.62 13.31
N GLU A 101 13.68 -4.31 13.24
CA GLU A 101 12.77 -4.30 12.11
C GLU A 101 11.47 -3.54 12.44
N LEU A 102 10.85 -2.94 11.42
CA LEU A 102 9.50 -2.39 11.53
C LEU A 102 8.70 -2.50 10.24
N LYS A 103 7.41 -2.57 10.39
CA LYS A 103 6.37 -2.40 9.36
C LYS A 103 5.15 -1.73 9.98
N PHE A 104 4.13 -1.43 9.18
CA PHE A 104 2.95 -0.72 9.65
C PHE A 104 1.69 -1.56 9.49
N SER A 105 0.92 -1.72 10.58
CA SER A 105 -0.41 -2.35 10.54
C SER A 105 -1.49 -1.28 10.41
N CYS A 106 -2.52 -1.58 9.60
CA CYS A 106 -3.67 -0.69 9.41
C CYS A 106 -4.88 -1.08 10.28
N ASP A 107 -4.98 -2.33 10.72
CA ASP A 107 -6.19 -2.88 11.35
C ASP A 107 -5.92 -3.77 12.57
N LYS A 108 -4.66 -4.05 12.90
CA LYS A 108 -4.25 -4.93 14.01
C LYS A 108 -4.95 -6.30 14.01
N GLN A 109 -5.22 -6.87 12.84
CA GLN A 109 -5.84 -8.17 12.74
C GLN A 109 -4.94 -9.25 13.38
N SER A 110 -5.44 -9.93 14.41
CA SER A 110 -4.65 -10.76 15.32
C SER A 110 -3.96 -11.96 14.69
N ASP A 111 -4.50 -12.47 13.56
CA ASP A 111 -3.90 -13.57 12.79
C ASP A 111 -2.83 -13.10 11.77
N TRP A 112 -2.47 -11.80 11.77
CA TRP A 112 -1.49 -11.18 10.87
C TRP A 112 -1.90 -11.17 9.38
N ASN A 113 -3.12 -11.54 9.06
CA ASN A 113 -3.66 -11.55 7.69
C ASN A 113 -4.38 -10.25 7.29
N GLY A 114 -4.27 -9.20 8.08
CA GLY A 114 -4.86 -7.90 7.81
C GLY A 114 -4.10 -7.05 6.79
N ALA A 115 -4.31 -5.75 6.89
CA ALA A 115 -3.73 -4.75 6.01
C ALA A 115 -2.41 -4.19 6.57
N TRP A 116 -1.42 -4.07 5.68
CA TRP A 116 -0.05 -3.68 6.01
C TRP A 116 0.52 -2.70 4.99
N PHE A 117 1.35 -1.77 5.48
CA PHE A 117 2.38 -1.12 4.69
C PHE A 117 3.74 -1.72 5.07
N MET A 118 4.46 -2.18 4.07
CA MET A 118 5.74 -2.86 4.19
C MET A 118 6.78 -2.15 3.34
N SER A 119 8.05 -2.43 3.60
CA SER A 119 9.14 -2.07 2.70
C SER A 119 8.92 -2.67 1.31
N SER A 120 9.40 -2.00 0.27
CA SER A 120 9.33 -2.50 -1.11
C SER A 120 10.34 -3.63 -1.40
N ALA A 121 11.26 -3.88 -0.49
CA ALA A 121 12.24 -4.97 -0.56
C ALA A 121 12.50 -5.54 0.85
N PRO A 122 12.94 -6.81 0.97
CA PRO A 122 13.29 -7.39 2.26
C PRO A 122 14.39 -6.58 2.95
N ASP A 123 14.23 -6.33 4.24
CA ASP A 123 15.25 -5.72 5.12
C ASP A 123 15.86 -4.41 4.59
N ALA A 124 15.08 -3.62 3.84
CA ALA A 124 15.56 -2.37 3.27
C ALA A 124 15.83 -1.32 4.36
N GLU A 125 16.99 -0.69 4.33
CA GLU A 125 17.27 0.45 5.19
C GLU A 125 16.46 1.67 4.73
N PRO A 126 15.88 2.45 5.66
CA PRO A 126 15.18 3.69 5.31
C PRO A 126 16.08 4.68 4.60
N LYS A 127 15.57 5.32 3.55
CA LYS A 127 16.31 6.31 2.76
C LYS A 127 16.38 7.69 3.41
N GLY A 128 15.63 7.93 4.49
CA GLY A 128 15.51 9.26 5.11
C GLY A 128 14.67 10.26 4.30
N THR A 129 14.21 9.87 3.11
CA THR A 129 13.34 10.65 2.22
C THR A 129 12.14 9.80 1.83
N ALA A 130 11.13 10.41 1.19
CA ALA A 130 9.95 9.67 0.72
C ALA A 130 10.37 8.52 -0.21
N GLU A 131 9.90 7.32 0.12
CA GLU A 131 10.13 6.10 -0.64
C GLU A 131 8.85 5.29 -0.78
N GLN A 132 8.79 4.45 -1.81
CA GLN A 132 7.64 3.60 -2.05
C GLN A 132 7.48 2.56 -0.94
N ALA A 133 6.28 2.50 -0.37
CA ALA A 133 5.84 1.42 0.49
C ALA A 133 5.03 0.40 -0.32
N LEU A 134 5.03 -0.85 0.10
CA LEU A 134 4.21 -1.90 -0.46
C LEU A 134 2.94 -2.03 0.39
N PHE A 135 1.79 -1.66 -0.15
CA PHE A 135 0.52 -1.88 0.51
C PHE A 135 -0.05 -3.25 0.16
N ILE A 136 -0.48 -3.99 1.16
CA ILE A 136 -1.12 -5.29 1.02
C ILE A 136 -2.23 -5.44 2.05
N ASN A 137 -3.33 -6.06 1.64
CA ASN A 137 -4.32 -6.60 2.57
C ASN A 137 -4.48 -8.10 2.29
N LYS A 138 -3.98 -8.92 3.20
CA LYS A 138 -3.98 -10.38 3.03
C LYS A 138 -5.36 -11.00 3.15
N SER A 139 -6.34 -10.26 3.69
CA SER A 139 -7.75 -10.68 3.79
C SER A 139 -8.62 -10.17 2.62
N ASP A 140 -8.08 -9.32 1.73
CA ASP A 140 -8.80 -8.77 0.58
C ASP A 140 -8.37 -9.44 -0.72
N GLU A 141 -9.23 -10.29 -1.28
CA GLU A 141 -8.93 -11.05 -2.51
C GLU A 141 -8.69 -10.14 -3.73
N THR A 142 -9.35 -8.99 -3.81
CA THR A 142 -9.12 -8.03 -4.89
C THR A 142 -7.74 -7.39 -4.78
N LEU A 143 -7.34 -7.00 -3.59
CA LEU A 143 -6.01 -6.41 -3.35
C LEU A 143 -4.90 -7.44 -3.40
N LYS A 144 -5.15 -8.70 -2.98
CA LYS A 144 -4.19 -9.80 -3.19
C LYS A 144 -3.86 -10.01 -4.66
N SER A 145 -4.83 -9.89 -5.54
CA SER A 145 -4.65 -10.16 -6.96
C SER A 145 -3.71 -9.17 -7.67
N GLN A 146 -3.35 -8.06 -7.06
CA GLN A 146 -2.35 -7.13 -7.61
C GLN A 146 -0.92 -7.69 -7.58
N TYR A 147 -0.63 -8.61 -6.66
CA TYR A 147 0.70 -9.24 -6.50
C TYR A 147 0.76 -10.58 -7.23
N LEU A 148 0.54 -10.58 -8.51
CA LEU A 148 0.31 -11.78 -9.33
C LEU A 148 1.56 -12.66 -9.52
N THR A 149 2.74 -12.19 -9.17
CA THR A 149 4.00 -12.91 -9.36
C THR A 149 4.57 -13.49 -8.07
N VAL A 150 3.95 -13.18 -6.93
CA VAL A 150 4.39 -13.60 -5.60
C VAL A 150 3.23 -14.18 -4.82
N ASN A 151 3.52 -15.09 -3.92
CA ASN A 151 2.54 -15.54 -2.94
C ASN A 151 2.36 -14.42 -1.90
N VAL A 152 1.24 -13.74 -1.96
CA VAL A 152 0.94 -12.60 -1.07
C VAL A 152 0.93 -13.00 0.39
N SER A 153 0.57 -14.24 0.71
CA SER A 153 0.58 -14.76 2.08
C SER A 153 1.99 -14.81 2.69
N ASP A 154 3.02 -14.96 1.84
CA ASP A 154 4.41 -15.05 2.27
C ASP A 154 5.11 -13.69 2.28
N LEU A 155 4.45 -12.63 1.80
CA LEU A 155 5.01 -11.28 1.86
C LEU A 155 5.05 -10.80 3.31
N ASP A 156 6.27 -10.50 3.78
CA ASP A 156 6.53 -9.97 5.12
C ASP A 156 7.78 -9.08 5.13
N TYR A 157 7.84 -8.13 4.19
CA TYR A 157 8.96 -7.20 4.08
C TYR A 157 8.92 -6.14 5.18
N LYS A 158 10.07 -5.77 5.67
CA LYS A 158 10.24 -4.83 6.78
C LYS A 158 11.32 -3.82 6.44
N TRP A 159 11.23 -2.62 7.03
CA TRP A 159 12.38 -1.73 7.08
C TRP A 159 13.30 -2.18 8.20
N LYS A 160 14.61 -2.10 7.97
CA LYS A 160 15.64 -2.39 8.96
C LYS A 160 16.23 -1.10 9.49
N ILE A 161 15.97 -0.82 10.75
CA ILE A 161 16.60 0.28 11.48
C ILE A 161 17.97 -0.20 11.96
N THR A 162 19.04 0.41 11.46
CA THR A 162 20.42 -0.02 11.75
C THR A 162 21.02 0.60 12.99
N SER A 163 20.43 1.69 13.49
CA SER A 163 20.91 2.37 14.69
C SER A 163 19.77 2.96 15.52
N SER A 164 19.83 2.79 16.84
CA SER A 164 18.86 3.40 17.76
C SER A 164 18.95 4.94 17.72
N GLY A 165 17.82 5.61 17.99
CA GLY A 165 17.74 7.06 18.03
C GLY A 165 16.32 7.58 17.92
N THR A 166 16.18 8.90 17.94
CA THR A 166 14.91 9.55 17.66
C THR A 166 14.67 9.60 16.15
N TYR A 167 13.50 9.15 15.73
CA TYR A 167 13.09 9.15 14.33
C TYR A 167 11.78 9.90 14.16
N THR A 168 11.62 10.51 12.99
CA THR A 168 10.34 11.03 12.51
C THR A 168 9.90 10.17 11.33
N ILE A 169 8.65 9.71 11.38
CA ILE A 169 8.04 8.88 10.34
C ILE A 169 6.82 9.62 9.79
N THR A 170 6.70 9.66 8.47
CA THR A 170 5.49 10.10 7.77
C THR A 170 5.07 9.00 6.80
N LEU A 171 3.80 8.58 6.86
CA LEU A 171 3.22 7.59 5.96
C LEU A 171 2.01 8.19 5.26
N ASP A 172 2.02 8.14 3.93
CA ASP A 172 0.88 8.50 3.06
C ASP A 172 0.28 7.22 2.47
N GLN A 173 -0.89 6.86 2.96
CA GLN A 173 -1.57 5.63 2.53
C GLN A 173 -2.21 5.73 1.15
N LEU A 174 -2.46 6.94 0.62
CA LEU A 174 -2.98 7.14 -0.72
C LEU A 174 -1.89 6.94 -1.77
N ASN A 175 -0.75 7.60 -1.56
CA ASN A 175 0.41 7.52 -2.46
C ASN A 175 1.29 6.30 -2.20
N GLU A 176 0.99 5.51 -1.15
CA GLU A 176 1.79 4.36 -0.71
C GLU A 176 3.27 4.74 -0.52
N THR A 177 3.51 5.85 0.17
CA THR A 177 4.87 6.31 0.45
C THR A 177 5.13 6.44 1.94
N VAL A 178 6.38 6.23 2.32
CA VAL A 178 6.83 6.44 3.69
C VAL A 178 8.14 7.23 3.69
N THR A 179 8.30 8.07 4.70
CA THR A 179 9.58 8.68 5.07
C THR A 179 9.92 8.23 6.48
N ILE A 180 11.07 7.63 6.69
CA ILE A 180 11.61 7.27 8.00
C ILE A 180 12.95 7.99 8.12
N SER A 181 12.99 9.06 8.90
CA SER A 181 14.17 9.93 9.02
C SER A 181 14.68 9.95 10.46
N LYS A 182 15.98 9.74 10.64
CA LYS A 182 16.63 9.92 11.94
C LYS A 182 16.88 11.40 12.18
N ASN A 183 16.52 11.89 13.37
CA ASN A 183 16.69 13.29 13.77
C ASN A 183 18.12 13.59 14.24
#